data_31f2e4d2a81701f6bcf84256cd4ddd74
#
_entry.id   31f2e4d2a81701f6bcf84256cd4ddd74
#
_cell.length_a   1.000
_cell.length_b   1.000
_cell.length_c   1.000
_cell.angle_alpha   90.00
_cell.angle_beta   90.00
_cell.angle_gamma   90.00
#
_symmetry.space_group_name_H-M   'P 1'
#
loop_
_entity.id
_entity.type
_entity.pdbx_description
1 polymer ?
#
loop_
_entity_poly.entity_id
_entity_poly.type
_entity_poly.pdbx_seq_one_letter_code
_entity_poly.pdbx_strand_id
1 'polypeptide(L)'
;MRIAFVDAATAPREKGAYALLIQLDAPLPVRAGPNAAILPPGRYIYCGSARGPGGLAARVARHMRREKLAHWHVDQLTRAGKTLGAWAVPGGDECALNAELSAFPMPLKGFGSSDCPRCESHLRLWPEGAALPSSWENARKGQDWSVFERSGLRFA
;
A
#
# COMPACT_ATOMS: atom_id res chain seq x y z
N MET A 1 13.68 -0.63 -13.84
CA MET A 1 12.33 -0.40 -13.29
C MET A 1 12.29 1.01 -12.72
N ARG A 2 11.36 1.80 -13.22
CA ARG A 2 11.18 3.19 -12.80
C ARG A 2 10.19 3.23 -11.64
N ILE A 3 10.63 3.62 -10.45
CA ILE A 3 9.79 3.70 -9.27
C ILE A 3 9.84 5.13 -8.71
N ALA A 4 8.67 5.69 -8.37
CA ALA A 4 8.56 7.02 -7.77
C ALA A 4 7.54 7.01 -6.65
N PHE A 5 7.77 7.78 -5.60
CA PHE A 5 6.79 7.97 -4.54
C PHE A 5 5.89 9.15 -4.89
N VAL A 6 4.59 8.90 -4.96
CA VAL A 6 3.60 9.83 -5.50
C VAL A 6 2.39 9.96 -4.57
N ASP A 7 1.62 11.01 -4.80
CA ASP A 7 0.29 11.21 -4.19
C ASP A 7 -0.76 11.39 -5.29
N ALA A 8 -1.98 11.79 -4.91
CA ALA A 8 -3.06 11.98 -5.86
C ALA A 8 -2.75 13.05 -6.92
N ALA A 9 -1.94 14.05 -6.57
CA ALA A 9 -1.61 15.15 -7.48
C ALA A 9 -0.45 14.81 -8.42
N THR A 10 0.44 13.90 -8.04
CA THR A 10 1.68 13.63 -8.76
C THR A 10 1.71 12.27 -9.45
N ALA A 11 0.74 11.39 -9.20
CA ALA A 11 0.69 10.07 -9.82
C ALA A 11 0.51 10.18 -11.34
N PRO A 12 1.28 9.39 -12.13
CA PRO A 12 1.16 9.46 -13.59
C PRO A 12 -0.10 8.78 -14.09
N ARG A 13 -0.54 9.14 -15.29
CA ARG A 13 -1.72 8.55 -15.92
C ARG A 13 -1.44 7.20 -16.59
N GLU A 14 -0.18 6.81 -16.65
CA GLU A 14 0.22 5.52 -17.19
C GLU A 14 -0.36 4.38 -16.36
N LYS A 15 -0.61 3.24 -17.00
CA LYS A 15 -0.98 1.99 -16.33
C LYS A 15 0.26 1.38 -15.69
N GLY A 16 0.06 0.58 -14.66
CA GLY A 16 1.17 -0.09 -13.99
C GLY A 16 0.78 -0.65 -12.64
N ALA A 17 1.79 -0.80 -11.79
CA ALA A 17 1.63 -1.30 -10.43
C ALA A 17 1.95 -0.20 -9.42
N TYR A 18 1.41 -0.36 -8.22
CA TYR A 18 1.66 0.57 -7.12
C TYR A 18 1.74 -0.18 -5.79
N ALA A 19 2.38 0.46 -4.83
CA ALA A 19 2.39 0.00 -3.46
C ALA A 19 1.91 1.17 -2.59
N LEU A 20 0.72 1.03 -2.00
CA LEU A 20 0.16 2.06 -1.11
C LEU A 20 0.85 1.99 0.24
N LEU A 21 1.16 3.15 0.80
CA LEU A 21 1.60 3.25 2.19
C LEU A 21 0.44 3.75 3.03
N ILE A 22 0.00 2.93 3.98
CA ILE A 22 -1.18 3.21 4.81
C ILE A 22 -0.78 3.16 6.28
N GLN A 23 -1.24 4.12 7.05
CA GLN A 23 -1.03 4.19 8.50
C GLN A 23 -2.34 3.94 9.23
N LEU A 24 -2.31 2.98 10.16
CA LEU A 24 -3.41 2.75 11.11
C LEU A 24 -2.97 3.25 12.48
N ASP A 25 -3.78 4.12 13.07
CA ASP A 25 -3.51 4.66 14.42
C ASP A 25 -4.20 3.86 15.52
N ALA A 26 -5.11 2.95 15.14
CA ALA A 26 -5.86 2.10 16.07
C ALA A 26 -5.99 0.70 15.48
N PRO A 27 -6.24 -0.33 16.33
CA PRO A 27 -6.50 -1.67 15.82
C PRO A 27 -7.70 -1.69 14.87
N LEU A 28 -7.62 -2.47 13.80
CA LEU A 28 -8.69 -2.54 12.81
C LEU A 28 -9.04 -4.00 12.50
N PRO A 29 -10.29 -4.42 12.76
CA PRO A 29 -10.76 -5.72 12.29
C PRO A 29 -10.93 -5.69 10.77
N VAL A 30 -10.38 -6.69 10.09
CA VAL A 30 -10.47 -6.81 8.63
C VAL A 30 -10.83 -8.23 8.22
N ARG A 31 -11.36 -8.35 7.01
CA ARG A 31 -11.73 -9.63 6.42
C ARG A 31 -11.23 -9.74 4.98
N ALA A 32 -10.90 -10.97 4.60
CA ALA A 32 -10.57 -11.32 3.22
C ALA A 32 -11.20 -12.69 2.94
N GLY A 33 -12.42 -12.70 2.38
CA GLY A 33 -13.19 -13.92 2.20
C GLY A 33 -13.47 -14.61 3.55
N PRO A 34 -13.10 -15.90 3.70
CA PRO A 34 -13.29 -16.60 4.96
C PRO A 34 -12.28 -16.23 6.04
N ASN A 35 -11.26 -15.49 5.71
CA ASN A 35 -10.18 -15.14 6.64
C ASN A 35 -10.47 -13.81 7.32
N ALA A 36 -10.08 -13.69 8.59
CA ALA A 36 -10.26 -12.48 9.38
C ALA A 36 -9.07 -12.28 10.30
N ALA A 37 -8.78 -11.02 10.61
CA ALA A 37 -7.72 -10.66 11.53
C ALA A 37 -8.02 -9.30 12.13
N ILE A 38 -7.35 -8.99 13.26
CA ILE A 38 -7.32 -7.63 13.80
C ILE A 38 -5.92 -7.09 13.53
N LEU A 39 -5.83 -6.06 12.69
CA LEU A 39 -4.55 -5.45 12.36
C LEU A 39 -4.15 -4.49 13.48
N PRO A 40 -2.95 -4.64 14.06
CA PRO A 40 -2.47 -3.68 15.06
C PRO A 40 -2.19 -2.32 14.43
N PRO A 41 -2.13 -1.26 15.25
CA PRO A 41 -1.67 0.04 14.75
C PRO A 41 -0.28 -0.10 14.13
N GLY A 42 -0.02 0.64 13.05
CA GLY A 42 1.27 0.57 12.37
C GLY A 42 1.15 1.00 10.92
N ARG A 43 2.20 0.67 10.18
CA ARG A 43 2.28 0.99 8.76
C ARG A 43 2.13 -0.28 7.92
N TYR A 44 1.35 -0.15 6.88
CA TYR A 44 1.03 -1.27 6.00
C TYR A 44 1.33 -0.87 4.56
N ILE A 45 1.78 -1.83 3.78
CA ILE A 45 2.04 -1.64 2.36
C ILE A 45 1.16 -2.61 1.59
N TYR A 46 0.38 -2.08 0.65
CA TYR A 46 -0.52 -2.86 -0.17
C TYR A 46 -0.13 -2.73 -1.64
N CYS A 47 0.18 -3.84 -2.30
CA CYS A 47 0.57 -3.85 -3.70
C CYS A 47 -0.64 -4.15 -4.58
N GLY A 48 -0.87 -3.30 -5.58
CA GLY A 48 -1.98 -3.44 -6.49
C GLY A 48 -1.63 -3.03 -7.91
N SER A 49 -2.58 -3.23 -8.82
CA SER A 49 -2.40 -2.86 -10.22
C SER A 49 -3.41 -1.80 -10.65
N ALA A 50 -2.98 -0.93 -11.56
CA ALA A 50 -3.79 0.14 -12.13
C ALA A 50 -3.83 -0.05 -13.64
N ARG A 51 -4.78 -0.87 -14.11
CA ARG A 51 -4.92 -1.22 -15.53
C ARG A 51 -6.16 -0.61 -16.18
N GLY A 52 -6.99 0.05 -15.37
CA GLY A 52 -8.21 0.70 -15.84
C GLY A 52 -7.98 2.09 -16.41
N PRO A 53 -9.07 2.76 -16.85
CA PRO A 53 -9.00 4.12 -17.38
C PRO A 53 -8.39 5.09 -16.34
N GLY A 54 -7.54 5.99 -16.80
CA GLY A 54 -6.86 6.95 -15.95
C GLY A 54 -5.61 6.40 -15.26
N GLY A 55 -5.36 5.10 -15.33
CA GLY A 55 -4.12 4.47 -14.87
C GLY A 55 -3.81 4.68 -13.39
N LEU A 56 -2.54 4.85 -13.09
CA LEU A 56 -2.04 5.05 -11.73
C LEU A 56 -2.67 6.28 -11.08
N ALA A 57 -2.79 7.39 -11.82
CA ALA A 57 -3.38 8.62 -11.28
C ALA A 57 -4.80 8.40 -10.73
N ALA A 58 -5.66 7.73 -11.50
CA ALA A 58 -7.04 7.47 -11.08
C ALA A 58 -7.09 6.51 -9.89
N ARG A 59 -6.27 5.46 -9.90
CA ARG A 59 -6.28 4.45 -8.85
C ARG A 59 -5.75 5.01 -7.54
N VAL A 60 -4.62 5.73 -7.57
CA VAL A 60 -4.04 6.35 -6.38
C VAL A 60 -4.99 7.39 -5.80
N ALA A 61 -5.58 8.24 -6.65
CA ALA A 61 -6.55 9.24 -6.19
C ALA A 61 -7.75 8.58 -5.48
N ARG A 62 -8.27 7.47 -6.03
CA ARG A 62 -9.37 6.75 -5.39
C ARG A 62 -8.96 6.21 -4.02
N HIS A 63 -7.77 5.62 -3.92
CA HIS A 63 -7.30 5.09 -2.63
C HIS A 63 -7.09 6.17 -1.58
N MET A 64 -6.70 7.36 -1.99
CA MET A 64 -6.47 8.46 -1.04
C MET A 64 -7.75 9.12 -0.54
N ARG A 65 -8.90 8.87 -1.18
CA ARG A 65 -10.19 9.30 -0.66
C ARG A 65 -10.63 8.36 0.46
N ARG A 66 -10.99 8.89 1.61
CA ARG A 66 -11.53 8.08 2.71
C ARG A 66 -13.01 7.79 2.53
N GLU A 67 -13.74 8.73 1.98
CA GLU A 67 -15.19 8.58 1.74
C GLU A 67 -15.40 7.92 0.38
N LYS A 68 -15.79 6.66 0.42
CA LYS A 68 -16.07 5.84 -0.77
C LYS A 68 -16.78 4.57 -0.37
N LEU A 69 -17.49 3.96 -1.31
CA LEU A 69 -18.06 2.63 -1.11
C LEU A 69 -16.93 1.61 -1.15
N ALA A 70 -16.95 0.68 -0.21
CA ALA A 70 -15.96 -0.39 -0.18
C ALA A 70 -16.17 -1.33 -1.37
N HIS A 71 -15.11 -1.59 -2.12
CA HIS A 71 -15.13 -2.47 -3.28
C HIS A 71 -14.01 -3.50 -3.23
N TRP A 72 -12.81 -3.10 -2.83
CA TRP A 72 -11.66 -3.99 -2.68
C TRP A 72 -11.33 -4.17 -1.20
N HIS A 73 -10.62 -5.27 -0.88
CA HIS A 73 -10.20 -5.54 0.49
C HIS A 73 -9.47 -4.35 1.11
N VAL A 74 -8.57 -3.72 0.35
CA VAL A 74 -7.76 -2.60 0.85
C VAL A 74 -8.59 -1.38 1.25
N ASP A 75 -9.82 -1.25 0.74
CA ASP A 75 -10.71 -0.15 1.13
C ASP A 75 -11.01 -0.16 2.63
N GLN A 76 -10.94 -1.33 3.27
CA GLN A 76 -11.09 -1.42 4.73
C GLN A 76 -10.01 -0.60 5.44
N LEU A 77 -8.78 -0.60 4.93
CA LEU A 77 -7.67 0.16 5.50
C LEU A 77 -7.72 1.63 5.08
N THR A 78 -7.95 1.91 3.81
CA THR A 78 -7.91 3.30 3.32
C THR A 78 -9.09 4.13 3.83
N ARG A 79 -10.20 3.50 4.17
CA ARG A 79 -11.34 4.18 4.79
C ARG A 79 -11.11 4.46 6.28
N ALA A 80 -10.43 3.56 6.98
CA ALA A 80 -10.22 3.66 8.43
C ALA A 80 -8.94 4.41 8.78
N GLY A 81 -7.88 4.27 7.98
CA GLY A 81 -6.58 4.85 8.24
C GLY A 81 -6.27 6.05 7.36
N LYS A 82 -4.98 6.34 7.25
CA LYS A 82 -4.46 7.39 6.38
C LYS A 82 -3.65 6.77 5.26
N THR A 83 -3.99 7.07 4.03
CA THR A 83 -3.16 6.71 2.87
C THR A 83 -2.16 7.83 2.66
N LEU A 84 -0.90 7.54 2.87
CA LEU A 84 0.16 8.55 2.90
C LEU A 84 0.74 8.83 1.52
N GLY A 85 0.54 7.93 0.59
CA GLY A 85 1.04 7.99 -0.77
C GLY A 85 1.23 6.61 -1.32
N ALA A 86 1.95 6.52 -2.44
CA ALA A 86 2.21 5.25 -3.09
C ALA A 86 3.55 5.26 -3.82
N TRP A 87 4.22 4.13 -3.83
CA TRP A 87 5.29 3.88 -4.80
C TRP A 87 4.61 3.44 -6.09
N ALA A 88 4.82 4.19 -7.16
CA ALA A 88 4.23 3.91 -8.46
C ALA A 88 5.28 3.41 -9.44
N VAL A 89 4.95 2.35 -10.18
CA VAL A 89 5.83 1.74 -11.17
C VAL A 89 5.07 1.63 -12.49
N PRO A 90 5.18 2.63 -13.37
CA PRO A 90 4.56 2.54 -14.69
C PRO A 90 5.01 1.27 -15.41
N GLY A 91 4.05 0.55 -15.98
CA GLY A 91 4.33 -0.72 -16.67
C GLY A 91 4.67 -1.89 -15.73
N GLY A 92 4.67 -1.68 -14.41
CA GLY A 92 5.07 -2.69 -13.44
C GLY A 92 4.03 -3.76 -13.17
N ASP A 93 4.44 -4.77 -12.39
CA ASP A 93 3.63 -5.90 -11.97
C ASP A 93 3.51 -5.90 -10.44
N GLU A 94 2.28 -5.96 -9.92
CA GLU A 94 2.02 -5.92 -8.47
C GLU A 94 2.60 -7.12 -7.74
N CYS A 95 2.64 -8.28 -8.37
CA CYS A 95 3.22 -9.47 -7.75
C CYS A 95 4.73 -9.34 -7.60
N ALA A 96 5.40 -8.70 -8.57
CA ALA A 96 6.83 -8.44 -8.48
C ALA A 96 7.13 -7.45 -7.35
N LEU A 97 6.31 -6.39 -7.19
CA LEU A 97 6.45 -5.47 -6.06
C LEU A 97 6.24 -6.19 -4.73
N ASN A 98 5.19 -7.01 -4.65
CA ASN A 98 4.89 -7.76 -3.43
C ASN A 98 6.03 -8.72 -3.07
N ALA A 99 6.67 -9.34 -4.05
CA ALA A 99 7.79 -10.25 -3.83
C ALA A 99 9.00 -9.53 -3.22
N GLU A 100 9.21 -8.27 -3.54
CA GLU A 100 10.31 -7.49 -2.95
C GLU A 100 10.11 -7.25 -1.45
N LEU A 101 8.86 -7.39 -0.96
CA LEU A 101 8.53 -7.24 0.45
C LEU A 101 8.36 -8.59 1.16
N SER A 102 8.87 -9.67 0.59
CA SER A 102 8.67 -11.03 1.11
C SER A 102 9.19 -11.22 2.54
N ALA A 103 10.17 -10.41 2.97
CA ALA A 103 10.68 -10.45 4.34
C ALA A 103 9.73 -9.79 5.36
N PHE A 104 8.74 -9.02 4.89
CA PHE A 104 7.79 -8.37 5.78
C PHE A 104 6.62 -9.31 6.10
N PRO A 105 6.09 -9.27 7.33
CA PRO A 105 4.97 -10.13 7.72
C PRO A 105 3.73 -9.93 6.84
N MET A 106 3.04 -11.02 6.60
CA MET A 106 1.76 -11.04 5.91
C MET A 106 0.65 -11.22 6.96
N PRO A 107 -0.09 -10.15 7.31
CA PRO A 107 -1.02 -10.20 8.44
C PRO A 107 -2.32 -10.94 8.14
N LEU A 108 -2.70 -11.10 6.87
CA LEU A 108 -3.95 -11.75 6.52
C LEU A 108 -3.87 -12.40 5.14
N LYS A 109 -4.02 -13.72 5.12
CA LYS A 109 -4.04 -14.50 3.87
C LYS A 109 -5.26 -14.14 3.03
N GLY A 110 -5.08 -14.05 1.71
CA GLY A 110 -6.15 -13.77 0.77
C GLY A 110 -6.49 -12.29 0.61
N PHE A 111 -5.79 -11.42 1.31
CA PHE A 111 -6.09 -9.98 1.25
C PHE A 111 -5.60 -9.39 -0.07
N GLY A 112 -6.55 -8.96 -0.92
CA GLY A 112 -6.27 -8.37 -2.22
C GLY A 112 -5.74 -9.35 -3.26
N SER A 113 -5.68 -10.64 -2.94
CA SER A 113 -5.10 -11.66 -3.81
C SER A 113 -6.10 -12.74 -4.22
N SER A 114 -7.41 -12.49 -4.06
CA SER A 114 -8.44 -13.48 -4.38
C SER A 114 -8.39 -13.96 -5.84
N ASP A 115 -8.01 -13.07 -6.75
CA ASP A 115 -7.86 -13.39 -8.18
C ASP A 115 -6.41 -13.67 -8.57
N CYS A 116 -5.50 -13.74 -7.60
CA CYS A 116 -4.08 -13.94 -7.87
C CYS A 116 -3.63 -15.35 -7.51
N PRO A 117 -3.18 -16.16 -8.49
CA PRO A 117 -2.72 -17.52 -8.18
C PRO A 117 -1.30 -17.57 -7.61
N ARG A 118 -0.57 -16.44 -7.63
CA ARG A 118 0.86 -16.42 -7.27
C ARG A 118 1.14 -15.90 -5.87
N CYS A 119 0.22 -15.12 -5.29
CA CYS A 119 0.45 -14.45 -4.00
C CYS A 119 -0.56 -14.90 -2.97
N GLU A 120 -0.10 -15.19 -1.75
CA GLU A 120 -0.99 -15.49 -0.65
C GLU A 120 -1.72 -14.25 -0.14
N SER A 121 -1.09 -13.07 -0.25
CA SER A 121 -1.65 -11.79 0.13
C SER A 121 -0.88 -10.68 -0.55
N HIS A 122 -1.54 -9.58 -0.83
CA HIS A 122 -0.90 -8.36 -1.33
C HIS A 122 -0.70 -7.31 -0.24
N LEU A 123 -1.00 -7.66 1.01
CA LEU A 123 -0.82 -6.76 2.16
C LEU A 123 0.37 -7.21 3.01
N ARG A 124 1.23 -6.26 3.35
CA ARG A 124 2.38 -6.48 4.22
C ARG A 124 2.37 -5.49 5.38
N LEU A 125 2.74 -5.96 6.55
CA LEU A 125 3.05 -5.09 7.68
C LEU A 125 4.50 -4.62 7.50
N TRP A 126 4.70 -3.31 7.53
CA TRP A 126 6.07 -2.76 7.53
C TRP A 126 6.52 -2.62 8.98
N PRO A 127 7.36 -3.53 9.48
CA PRO A 127 7.75 -3.49 10.89
C PRO A 127 8.54 -2.23 11.22
N GLU A 128 8.38 -1.74 12.43
CA GLU A 128 9.18 -0.65 12.94
C GLU A 128 10.65 -1.06 12.91
N GLY A 129 11.52 -0.20 12.41
CA GLY A 129 12.94 -0.48 12.29
C GLY A 129 13.36 -1.24 11.04
N ALA A 130 12.44 -1.76 10.24
CA ALA A 130 12.77 -2.51 9.04
C ALA A 130 13.09 -1.58 7.87
N ALA A 131 14.15 -1.91 7.12
CA ALA A 131 14.50 -1.17 5.92
C ALA A 131 13.66 -1.64 4.74
N LEU A 132 13.29 -0.69 3.88
CA LEU A 132 12.68 -0.99 2.58
C LEU A 132 13.77 -1.39 1.57
N PRO A 133 13.41 -2.06 0.45
CA PRO A 133 14.37 -2.23 -0.64
C PRO A 133 14.98 -0.88 -1.05
N SER A 134 16.24 -0.89 -1.46
CA SER A 134 16.97 0.37 -1.69
C SER A 134 16.33 1.27 -2.74
N SER A 135 15.75 0.71 -3.81
CA SER A 135 15.06 1.51 -4.82
C SER A 135 13.82 2.23 -4.25
N TRP A 136 13.12 1.61 -3.31
CA TRP A 136 11.96 2.20 -2.65
C TRP A 136 12.40 3.32 -1.70
N GLU A 137 13.49 3.09 -0.95
CA GLU A 137 14.06 4.12 -0.07
C GLU A 137 14.51 5.33 -0.88
N ASN A 138 15.18 5.11 -2.00
CA ASN A 138 15.63 6.20 -2.85
C ASN A 138 14.47 6.99 -3.44
N ALA A 139 13.37 6.32 -3.80
CA ALA A 139 12.19 6.97 -4.37
C ALA A 139 11.52 7.92 -3.39
N ARG A 140 11.58 7.63 -2.09
CA ARG A 140 10.96 8.49 -1.07
C ARG A 140 11.87 9.60 -0.54
N LYS A 141 13.12 9.66 -0.97
CA LYS A 141 14.03 10.75 -0.56
C LYS A 141 13.49 12.10 -0.99
N GLY A 142 13.54 13.07 -0.09
CA GLY A 142 12.99 14.39 -0.32
C GLY A 142 11.54 14.57 0.10
N GLN A 143 10.86 13.49 0.48
CA GLN A 143 9.52 13.59 1.05
C GLN A 143 9.58 14.02 2.51
N ASP A 144 8.61 14.81 2.93
CA ASP A 144 8.52 15.22 4.34
C ASP A 144 7.82 14.14 5.15
N TRP A 145 8.59 13.44 5.97
CA TRP A 145 8.09 12.35 6.82
C TRP A 145 7.84 12.79 8.27
N SER A 146 8.01 14.07 8.58
CA SER A 146 7.85 14.59 9.94
C SER A 146 6.44 14.38 10.49
N VAL A 147 5.43 14.36 9.62
CA VAL A 147 4.04 14.11 10.01
C VAL A 147 3.89 12.72 10.63
N PHE A 148 4.60 11.72 10.13
CA PHE A 148 4.55 10.35 10.66
C PHE A 148 5.20 10.26 12.02
N GLU A 149 6.32 10.93 12.20
CA GLU A 149 7.01 10.98 13.49
C GLU A 149 6.13 11.62 14.55
N ARG A 150 5.42 12.70 14.19
CA ARG A 150 4.51 13.39 15.12
C ARG A 150 3.29 12.54 15.48
N SER A 151 2.92 11.56 14.68
CA SER A 151 1.80 10.67 14.99
C SER A 151 2.17 9.57 15.99
N GLY A 152 3.42 9.51 16.42
CA GLY A 152 3.90 8.50 17.38
C GLY A 152 4.40 7.22 16.75
N LEU A 153 4.33 7.09 15.43
CA LEU A 153 4.93 5.97 14.70
C LEU A 153 6.37 6.31 14.34
N ARG A 154 7.25 5.32 14.45
CA ARG A 154 8.67 5.50 14.18
C ARG A 154 9.06 4.86 12.85
N PHE A 155 9.83 5.60 12.09
CA PHE A 155 10.52 5.08 10.91
C PHE A 155 11.98 4.88 11.27
N ALA A 156 12.47 3.71 11.04
CA ALA A 156 13.89 3.43 11.25
C ALA A 156 14.69 3.94 10.07
#